data_8ade87bf2bf08512928e625103f217a8
#
_entry.id   8ade87bf2bf08512928e625103f217a8
#
_cell.length_a   1.000
_cell.length_b   1.000
_cell.length_c   1.000
_cell.angle_alpha   90.00
_cell.angle_beta   90.00
_cell.angle_gamma   90.00
#
_symmetry.space_group_name_H-M   'P 1'
#
loop_
_entity.id
_entity.type
_entity.pdbx_description
1 polymer ?
#
loop_
_entity_poly.entity_id
_entity_poly.type
_entity_poly.pdbx_seq_one_letter_code
_entity_poly.pdbx_strand_id
1 'polypeptide(L)'
;NRVIADGDLTKGARFTDNTKFRHADANYNFSHLTSDFADIMIGGSFREYELNSNGTIFTDFDGPITYNEYGAYLQVQKEFLDDRLKFTGSVRYDKNEFFDGFFSPRGSLLATLGENRNHNIRFSVQKGFRNPTTQDLFIGLNAGAAILVGSAPDNLDRDVRSFDLSAAGQAITGSPTSTIVGRAAYENSFSLSSVQAGAPVAVETPLVQPEEITAFEVGYRAQIGRIAIDLSGYYNTYDNFISNTNVLVPLYGQAGDNALSLLALQNG
;
A
#
# COMPACT_ATOMS: atom_id res chain seq x y z
N ASN A 1 -9.53 -24.84 15.56
CA ASN A 1 -8.76 -23.75 15.00
C ASN A 1 -7.66 -23.40 15.99
N ARG A 2 -6.40 -23.64 15.63
CA ARG A 2 -5.26 -23.27 16.46
C ARG A 2 -4.61 -22.04 15.89
N VAL A 3 -4.51 -21.03 16.71
CA VAL A 3 -3.81 -19.78 16.44
C VAL A 3 -2.32 -20.04 16.73
N ILE A 4 -1.41 -19.39 16.03
CA ILE A 4 0.04 -19.37 16.29
C ILE A 4 0.34 -19.01 17.75
N ALA A 5 -0.57 -18.27 18.40
CA ALA A 5 -0.49 -17.89 19.81
C ALA A 5 -0.36 -19.06 20.80
N ASP A 6 -0.63 -20.31 20.39
CA ASP A 6 -0.54 -21.49 21.23
C ASP A 6 0.93 -21.93 21.53
N GLY A 7 1.92 -21.27 20.93
CA GLY A 7 3.35 -21.51 21.16
C GLY A 7 3.87 -22.88 20.74
N ASP A 8 2.98 -23.79 20.37
CA ASP A 8 3.32 -25.18 19.96
C ASP A 8 3.45 -25.25 18.42
N LEU A 9 4.59 -24.86 17.91
CA LEU A 9 4.90 -24.91 16.48
C LEU A 9 4.89 -26.33 15.91
N THR A 10 4.92 -27.39 16.76
CA THR A 10 4.85 -28.79 16.28
C THR A 10 3.48 -29.16 15.75
N LYS A 11 2.46 -28.39 16.10
CA LYS A 11 1.07 -28.59 15.67
C LYS A 11 0.64 -27.76 14.48
N GLY A 12 1.55 -26.92 13.95
CA GLY A 12 1.37 -26.05 12.82
C GLY A 12 0.48 -24.84 13.11
N ALA A 13 0.81 -23.74 12.49
CA ALA A 13 -0.05 -22.56 12.47
C ALA A 13 -1.25 -22.82 11.56
N ARG A 14 -2.46 -22.68 12.07
CA ARG A 14 -3.67 -22.71 11.27
C ARG A 14 -4.18 -21.29 11.11
N PHE A 15 -3.95 -20.73 9.93
CA PHE A 15 -4.62 -19.52 9.51
C PHE A 15 -5.99 -19.88 8.93
N THR A 16 -6.98 -19.10 9.28
CA THR A 16 -8.29 -19.11 8.62
C THR A 16 -8.33 -17.89 7.72
N ASP A 17 -8.69 -18.08 6.47
CA ASP A 17 -8.91 -16.98 5.54
C ASP A 17 -10.17 -17.27 4.72
N ASN A 18 -11.26 -16.57 5.05
CA ASN A 18 -12.52 -16.58 4.34
C ASN A 18 -12.78 -15.20 3.72
N THR A 19 -11.72 -14.44 3.49
CA THR A 19 -11.77 -13.11 2.85
C THR A 19 -12.46 -13.20 1.50
N LYS A 20 -13.28 -12.20 1.22
CA LYS A 20 -13.98 -12.06 -0.06
C LYS A 20 -13.59 -10.75 -0.73
N PHE A 21 -13.43 -10.83 -2.03
CA PHE A 21 -13.24 -9.70 -2.90
C PHE A 21 -14.33 -9.69 -3.96
N ARG A 22 -15.03 -8.57 -4.08
CA ARG A 22 -16.02 -8.37 -5.13
C ARG A 22 -15.59 -7.19 -5.98
N HIS A 23 -15.66 -7.37 -7.30
CA HIS A 23 -15.28 -6.35 -8.26
C HIS A 23 -16.31 -6.28 -9.37
N ALA A 24 -16.69 -5.05 -9.72
CA ALA A 24 -17.47 -4.75 -10.90
C ALA A 24 -16.81 -3.59 -11.64
N ASP A 25 -16.70 -3.71 -12.96
CA ASP A 25 -16.29 -2.61 -13.83
C ASP A 25 -17.19 -2.54 -15.06
N ALA A 26 -17.35 -1.33 -15.58
CA ALA A 26 -18.05 -1.08 -16.81
C ALA A 26 -17.37 0.08 -17.56
N ASN A 27 -17.34 -0.04 -18.88
CA ASN A 27 -16.90 1.04 -19.74
C ASN A 27 -17.75 1.11 -21.00
N TYR A 28 -17.77 2.28 -21.59
CA TYR A 28 -18.44 2.52 -22.83
C TYR A 28 -17.61 3.39 -23.76
N ASN A 29 -17.49 2.94 -25.02
CA ASN A 29 -16.80 3.66 -26.07
C ASN A 29 -17.81 4.45 -26.90
N PHE A 30 -17.70 5.76 -26.88
CA PHE A 30 -18.54 6.71 -27.59
C PHE A 30 -18.06 7.00 -29.02
N SER A 31 -17.01 6.35 -29.51
CA SER A 31 -16.39 6.64 -30.81
C SER A 31 -17.41 6.65 -31.96
N HIS A 32 -18.43 5.81 -31.92
CA HIS A 32 -19.49 5.81 -32.94
C HIS A 32 -20.33 7.09 -32.98
N LEU A 33 -20.29 7.93 -31.91
CA LEU A 33 -20.96 9.24 -31.84
C LEU A 33 -19.98 10.40 -31.96
N THR A 34 -18.67 10.17 -31.75
CA THR A 34 -17.67 11.24 -31.61
C THR A 34 -16.50 11.07 -32.59
N SER A 35 -16.54 10.10 -33.53
CA SER A 35 -15.45 9.79 -34.46
C SER A 35 -14.96 10.96 -35.28
N ASP A 36 -15.82 11.91 -35.62
CA ASP A 36 -15.45 13.12 -36.37
C ASP A 36 -14.55 14.06 -35.54
N PHE A 37 -14.59 13.93 -34.21
CA PHE A 37 -13.83 14.76 -33.29
C PHE A 37 -12.69 13.99 -32.63
N ALA A 38 -13.00 12.90 -31.93
CA ALA A 38 -12.06 12.04 -31.20
C ALA A 38 -12.74 10.74 -30.76
N ASP A 39 -11.93 9.72 -30.48
CA ASP A 39 -12.39 8.52 -29.77
C ASP A 39 -12.48 8.81 -28.27
N ILE A 40 -13.68 8.66 -27.73
CA ILE A 40 -13.93 8.93 -26.30
C ILE A 40 -14.40 7.67 -25.60
N MET A 41 -13.77 7.33 -24.49
CA MET A 41 -14.15 6.22 -23.62
C MET A 41 -14.34 6.71 -22.20
N ILE A 42 -15.43 6.28 -21.57
CA ILE A 42 -15.73 6.54 -20.15
C ILE A 42 -15.92 5.18 -19.48
N GLY A 43 -15.43 5.06 -18.27
CA GLY A 43 -15.61 3.85 -17.48
C GLY A 43 -15.60 4.11 -15.99
N GLY A 44 -16.04 3.12 -15.23
CA GLY A 44 -16.05 3.14 -13.78
C GLY A 44 -15.86 1.75 -13.20
N SER A 45 -15.39 1.70 -11.97
CA SER A 45 -15.15 0.45 -11.23
C SER A 45 -15.60 0.60 -9.78
N PHE A 46 -16.02 -0.52 -9.21
CA PHE A 46 -16.34 -0.67 -7.80
C PHE A 46 -15.67 -1.93 -7.27
N ARG A 47 -15.12 -1.85 -6.07
CA ARG A 47 -14.50 -2.96 -5.36
C ARG A 47 -14.97 -2.96 -3.93
N GLU A 48 -15.27 -4.15 -3.41
CA GLU A 48 -15.59 -4.40 -2.01
C GLU A 48 -14.64 -5.46 -1.48
N TYR A 49 -14.05 -5.20 -0.36
CA TYR A 49 -13.22 -6.11 0.41
C TYR A 49 -13.96 -6.49 1.68
N GLU A 50 -14.04 -7.79 1.98
CA GLU A 50 -14.58 -8.36 3.21
C GLU A 50 -13.51 -9.26 3.81
N LEU A 51 -12.69 -8.72 4.74
CA LEU A 51 -11.62 -9.45 5.41
C LEU A 51 -12.24 -10.31 6.51
N ASN A 52 -12.00 -11.61 6.47
CA ASN A 52 -12.55 -12.56 7.42
C ASN A 52 -11.53 -13.67 7.72
N SER A 53 -10.71 -13.44 8.71
CA SER A 53 -9.69 -14.38 9.19
C SER A 53 -9.99 -14.95 10.57
N ASN A 54 -11.09 -14.55 11.22
CA ASN A 54 -11.39 -14.85 12.62
C ASN A 54 -10.23 -14.47 13.56
N GLY A 55 -9.60 -13.31 13.33
CA GLY A 55 -8.50 -12.80 14.14
C GLY A 55 -7.18 -13.57 13.96
N THR A 56 -7.05 -14.44 12.96
CA THR A 56 -5.82 -15.22 12.76
C THR A 56 -4.78 -14.53 11.89
N ILE A 57 -5.19 -13.55 11.08
CA ILE A 57 -4.34 -12.75 10.18
C ILE A 57 -4.61 -11.26 10.38
N PHE A 58 -5.88 -10.88 10.35
CA PHE A 58 -6.35 -9.51 10.51
C PHE A 58 -6.94 -9.28 11.90
N THR A 59 -7.16 -8.02 12.27
CA THR A 59 -7.79 -7.66 13.55
C THR A 59 -9.33 -7.77 13.53
N ASP A 60 -9.85 -8.71 12.80
CA ASP A 60 -11.28 -9.02 12.63
C ASP A 60 -11.84 -9.88 13.77
N PHE A 61 -11.45 -9.59 15.04
CA PHE A 61 -11.83 -10.34 16.24
C PHE A 61 -13.34 -10.33 16.50
N ASP A 62 -13.99 -9.20 16.22
CA ASP A 62 -15.42 -8.98 16.45
C ASP A 62 -16.28 -9.19 15.20
N GLY A 63 -15.68 -9.69 14.12
CA GLY A 63 -16.34 -9.93 12.85
C GLY A 63 -15.58 -9.35 11.66
N PRO A 64 -16.06 -9.62 10.44
CA PRO A 64 -15.37 -9.20 9.21
C PRO A 64 -15.17 -7.68 9.13
N ILE A 65 -14.00 -7.27 8.60
CA ILE A 65 -13.71 -5.88 8.25
C ILE A 65 -14.08 -5.67 6.79
N THR A 66 -14.97 -4.73 6.53
CA THR A 66 -15.45 -4.43 5.17
C THR A 66 -15.08 -3.00 4.80
N TYR A 67 -14.58 -2.79 3.58
CA TYR A 67 -14.35 -1.46 3.02
C TYR A 67 -14.46 -1.46 1.48
N ASN A 68 -14.61 -0.27 0.91
CA ASN A 68 -14.91 -0.07 -0.49
C ASN A 68 -13.90 0.82 -1.19
N GLU A 69 -13.74 0.55 -2.49
CA GLU A 69 -13.04 1.41 -3.44
C GLU A 69 -13.89 1.63 -4.68
N TYR A 70 -13.86 2.83 -5.22
CA TYR A 70 -14.51 3.15 -6.49
C TYR A 70 -13.65 4.08 -7.32
N GLY A 71 -13.81 3.97 -8.62
CA GLY A 71 -13.09 4.80 -9.57
C GLY A 71 -13.90 5.09 -10.81
N ALA A 72 -13.58 6.20 -11.46
CA ALA A 72 -14.12 6.56 -12.75
C ALA A 72 -13.01 7.15 -13.62
N TYR A 73 -13.11 6.97 -14.93
CA TYR A 73 -12.13 7.51 -15.85
C TYR A 73 -12.76 8.00 -17.16
N LEU A 74 -12.07 8.95 -17.76
CA LEU A 74 -12.29 9.44 -19.10
C LEU A 74 -10.98 9.26 -19.90
N GLN A 75 -11.09 8.73 -21.11
CA GLN A 75 -9.99 8.65 -22.07
C GLN A 75 -10.41 9.28 -23.39
N VAL A 76 -9.51 10.06 -23.97
CA VAL A 76 -9.67 10.69 -25.29
C VAL A 76 -8.48 10.31 -26.15
N GLN A 77 -8.73 9.85 -27.38
CA GLN A 77 -7.71 9.60 -28.37
C GLN A 77 -8.06 10.36 -29.65
N LYS A 78 -7.08 11.03 -30.22
CA LYS A 78 -7.24 11.76 -31.48
C LYS A 78 -6.02 11.59 -32.36
N GLU A 79 -6.26 11.43 -33.65
CA GLU A 79 -5.26 11.36 -34.69
C GLU A 79 -5.28 12.63 -35.53
N PHE A 80 -4.10 13.07 -35.96
CA PHE A 80 -3.86 14.30 -36.70
C PHE A 80 -2.87 14.03 -37.83
N LEU A 81 -2.82 14.90 -38.83
CA LEU A 81 -1.82 14.89 -39.90
C LEU A 81 -1.79 13.54 -40.66
N ASP A 82 -2.95 13.11 -41.15
CA ASP A 82 -3.12 11.81 -41.82
C ASP A 82 -2.57 10.64 -40.96
N ASP A 83 -2.97 10.58 -39.70
CA ASP A 83 -2.61 9.57 -38.70
C ASP A 83 -1.11 9.51 -38.34
N ARG A 84 -0.36 10.56 -38.74
CA ARG A 84 1.07 10.66 -38.39
C ARG A 84 1.32 11.11 -36.96
N LEU A 85 0.35 11.78 -36.36
CA LEU A 85 0.43 12.23 -34.98
C LEU A 85 -0.79 11.72 -34.23
N LYS A 86 -0.57 10.92 -33.18
CA LYS A 86 -1.62 10.37 -32.33
C LYS A 86 -1.45 10.85 -30.90
N PHE A 87 -2.47 11.52 -30.41
CA PHE A 87 -2.57 11.90 -29.00
C PHE A 87 -3.50 10.94 -28.27
N THR A 88 -3.10 10.49 -27.08
CA THR A 88 -3.97 9.78 -26.14
C THR A 88 -3.85 10.46 -24.77
N GLY A 89 -4.96 10.96 -24.26
CA GLY A 89 -5.06 11.54 -22.93
C GLY A 89 -6.07 10.78 -22.10
N SER A 90 -5.81 10.60 -20.82
CA SER A 90 -6.79 10.07 -19.87
C SER A 90 -6.64 10.71 -18.50
N VAL A 91 -7.73 10.76 -17.78
CA VAL A 91 -7.77 11.09 -16.37
C VAL A 91 -8.63 10.05 -15.66
N ARG A 92 -8.11 9.52 -14.55
CA ARG A 92 -8.83 8.61 -13.68
C ARG A 92 -8.89 9.21 -12.29
N TYR A 93 -10.04 9.11 -11.66
CA TYR A 93 -10.25 9.40 -10.25
C TYR A 93 -10.54 8.09 -9.53
N ASP A 94 -9.83 7.85 -8.42
CA ASP A 94 -10.03 6.71 -7.55
C ASP A 94 -10.20 7.20 -6.11
N LYS A 95 -11.10 6.57 -5.37
CA LYS A 95 -11.36 6.83 -3.96
C LYS A 95 -11.40 5.51 -3.21
N ASN A 96 -10.53 5.39 -2.21
CA ASN A 96 -10.57 4.38 -1.17
C ASN A 96 -11.23 4.97 0.08
N GLU A 97 -11.85 4.15 0.91
CA GLU A 97 -12.54 4.60 2.12
C GLU A 97 -11.60 5.27 3.13
N PHE A 98 -10.34 4.84 3.20
CA PHE A 98 -9.35 5.30 4.19
C PHE A 98 -8.49 6.48 3.71
N PHE A 99 -8.44 6.75 2.41
CA PHE A 99 -7.57 7.77 1.83
C PHE A 99 -8.36 8.79 1.03
N ASP A 100 -7.78 9.97 0.86
CA ASP A 100 -8.34 10.98 -0.04
C ASP A 100 -8.38 10.47 -1.48
N GLY A 101 -9.28 11.04 -2.27
CA GLY A 101 -9.40 10.70 -3.68
C GLY A 101 -8.18 11.12 -4.47
N PHE A 102 -7.75 10.27 -5.40
CA PHE A 102 -6.55 10.47 -6.19
C PHE A 102 -6.90 10.64 -7.68
N PHE A 103 -6.26 11.62 -8.32
CA PHE A 103 -6.34 11.82 -9.76
C PHE A 103 -5.08 11.29 -10.45
N SER A 104 -5.26 10.39 -11.41
CA SER A 104 -4.22 9.80 -12.25
C SER A 104 -4.31 10.31 -13.68
N PRO A 105 -3.75 11.48 -14.00
CA PRO A 105 -3.67 11.95 -15.38
C PRO A 105 -2.60 11.18 -16.15
N ARG A 106 -2.87 10.93 -17.43
CA ARG A 106 -1.92 10.38 -18.39
C ARG A 106 -2.04 11.08 -19.72
N GLY A 107 -0.91 11.42 -20.32
CA GLY A 107 -0.82 11.92 -21.69
C GLY A 107 0.24 11.17 -22.47
N SER A 108 -0.04 10.84 -23.72
CA SER A 108 0.97 10.29 -24.63
C SER A 108 0.81 10.88 -26.04
N LEU A 109 1.94 11.07 -26.70
CA LEU A 109 2.03 11.53 -28.06
C LEU A 109 2.89 10.55 -28.86
N LEU A 110 2.35 10.05 -29.96
CA LEU A 110 3.05 9.20 -30.91
C LEU A 110 3.19 9.97 -32.24
N ALA A 111 4.42 10.12 -32.71
CA ALA A 111 4.72 10.66 -34.03
C ALA A 111 5.27 9.57 -34.95
N THR A 112 4.60 9.38 -36.09
CA THR A 112 5.00 8.44 -37.14
C THR A 112 5.65 9.20 -38.29
N LEU A 113 6.92 8.94 -38.55
CA LEU A 113 7.79 9.68 -39.47
C LEU A 113 8.26 8.80 -40.62
N GLY A 114 8.80 9.42 -41.65
CA GLY A 114 9.28 8.78 -42.87
C GLY A 114 8.17 8.61 -43.91
N GLU A 115 8.56 8.47 -45.19
CA GLU A 115 7.61 8.23 -46.30
C GLU A 115 6.83 6.92 -46.10
N ASN A 116 7.54 5.89 -45.65
CA ASN A 116 6.99 4.54 -45.41
C ASN A 116 6.43 4.35 -43.99
N ARG A 117 6.29 5.42 -43.20
CA ARG A 117 5.82 5.36 -41.79
C ARG A 117 6.60 4.38 -40.92
N ASN A 118 7.88 4.22 -41.18
CA ASN A 118 8.73 3.22 -40.56
C ASN A 118 9.53 3.71 -39.33
N HIS A 119 9.30 4.94 -38.91
CA HIS A 119 9.89 5.53 -37.69
C HIS A 119 8.75 6.00 -36.78
N ASN A 120 8.80 5.60 -35.51
CA ASN A 120 7.82 5.98 -34.51
C ASN A 120 8.55 6.52 -33.29
N ILE A 121 8.19 7.73 -32.89
CA ILE A 121 8.67 8.35 -31.64
C ILE A 121 7.48 8.49 -30.71
N ARG A 122 7.60 7.97 -29.51
CA ARG A 122 6.59 8.07 -28.46
C ARG A 122 7.13 8.87 -27.29
N PHE A 123 6.32 9.78 -26.80
CA PHE A 123 6.51 10.44 -25.51
C PHE A 123 5.28 10.18 -24.65
N SER A 124 5.48 9.88 -23.36
CA SER A 124 4.38 9.78 -22.41
C SER A 124 4.75 10.36 -21.04
N VAL A 125 3.75 10.92 -20.38
CA VAL A 125 3.79 11.35 -18.99
C VAL A 125 2.56 10.82 -18.28
N GLN A 126 2.75 10.29 -17.07
CA GLN A 126 1.64 9.80 -16.26
C GLN A 126 1.90 10.00 -14.78
N LYS A 127 0.84 10.30 -14.04
CA LYS A 127 0.81 10.19 -12.59
C LYS A 127 -0.05 8.98 -12.24
N GLY A 128 0.42 8.17 -11.30
CA GLY A 128 -0.28 7.00 -10.80
C GLY A 128 -0.10 6.87 -9.29
N PHE A 129 -0.81 5.94 -8.68
CA PHE A 129 -0.71 5.65 -7.27
C PHE A 129 -0.94 4.16 -7.01
N ARG A 130 -0.51 3.72 -5.82
CA ARG A 130 -0.79 2.40 -5.29
C ARG A 130 -1.34 2.54 -3.88
N ASN A 131 -2.58 2.10 -3.65
CA ASN A 131 -3.10 1.98 -2.29
C ASN A 131 -2.30 0.95 -1.51
N PRO A 132 -2.12 1.15 -0.19
CA PRO A 132 -1.66 0.11 0.71
C PRO A 132 -2.52 -1.14 0.58
N THR A 133 -1.91 -2.30 0.72
CA THR A 133 -2.63 -3.57 0.67
C THR A 133 -3.51 -3.76 1.91
N THR A 134 -4.42 -4.73 1.85
CA THR A 134 -5.22 -5.14 3.03
C THR A 134 -4.33 -5.53 4.21
N GLN A 135 -3.15 -6.11 3.95
CA GLN A 135 -2.19 -6.45 5.01
C GLN A 135 -1.52 -5.20 5.58
N ASP A 136 -1.09 -4.27 4.75
CA ASP A 136 -0.50 -3.01 5.22
C ASP A 136 -1.46 -2.23 6.14
N LEU A 137 -2.77 -2.40 5.93
CA LEU A 137 -3.81 -1.71 6.69
C LEU A 137 -4.27 -2.48 7.93
N PHE A 138 -4.53 -3.80 7.83
CA PHE A 138 -5.32 -4.53 8.82
C PHE A 138 -4.63 -5.76 9.42
N ILE A 139 -3.37 -6.04 9.10
CA ILE A 139 -2.68 -7.16 9.71
C ILE A 139 -2.59 -6.98 11.22
N GLY A 140 -2.86 -8.06 11.98
CA GLY A 140 -2.72 -8.14 13.42
C GLY A 140 -2.17 -9.53 13.78
N LEU A 141 -0.97 -9.86 13.27
CA LEU A 141 -0.44 -11.23 13.29
C LEU A 141 0.75 -11.35 14.23
N ASN A 142 0.66 -12.28 15.20
CA ASN A 142 1.84 -12.74 15.94
C ASN A 142 2.54 -13.85 15.13
N ALA A 143 3.66 -13.52 14.51
CA ALA A 143 4.51 -14.43 13.75
C ALA A 143 5.57 -15.15 14.60
N GLY A 144 5.52 -15.03 15.93
CA GLY A 144 6.48 -15.62 16.86
C GLY A 144 7.71 -14.73 17.06
N ALA A 145 8.46 -14.45 16.02
CA ALA A 145 9.65 -13.59 16.09
C ALA A 145 9.31 -12.09 16.12
N ALA A 146 8.12 -11.72 15.63
CA ALA A 146 7.63 -10.36 15.60
C ALA A 146 6.10 -10.34 15.57
N ILE A 147 5.53 -9.23 16.00
CA ILE A 147 4.11 -8.92 15.84
C ILE A 147 4.00 -7.95 14.67
N LEU A 148 3.20 -8.31 13.70
CA LEU A 148 2.91 -7.47 12.54
C LEU A 148 1.64 -6.66 12.83
N VAL A 149 1.76 -5.34 12.73
CA VAL A 149 0.66 -4.41 13.01
C VAL A 149 0.43 -3.53 11.80
N GLY A 150 -0.76 -3.64 11.20
CA GLY A 150 -1.18 -2.81 10.08
C GLY A 150 -1.54 -1.39 10.52
N SER A 151 -1.49 -0.45 9.60
CA SER A 151 -1.49 0.98 9.90
C SER A 151 -2.85 1.69 9.73
N ALA A 152 -3.95 0.96 9.46
CA ALA A 152 -5.26 1.59 9.47
C ALA A 152 -5.58 2.12 10.89
N PRO A 153 -6.09 3.36 11.04
CA PRO A 153 -6.33 3.94 12.37
C PRO A 153 -7.13 3.02 13.29
N ASP A 154 -8.21 2.43 12.79
CA ASP A 154 -9.05 1.49 13.54
C ASP A 154 -8.33 0.17 13.88
N ASN A 155 -7.38 -0.26 13.04
CA ASN A 155 -6.58 -1.45 13.29
C ASN A 155 -5.70 -1.29 14.52
N LEU A 156 -5.13 -0.11 14.70
CA LEU A 156 -4.24 0.21 15.80
C LEU A 156 -4.93 0.08 17.16
N ASP A 157 -6.22 0.39 17.24
CA ASP A 157 -6.99 0.34 18.48
C ASP A 157 -7.62 -1.05 18.72
N ARG A 158 -7.85 -1.82 17.67
CA ARG A 158 -8.36 -3.21 17.77
C ARG A 158 -7.30 -4.22 18.16
N ASP A 159 -6.03 -4.01 17.82
CA ASP A 159 -4.93 -4.94 18.15
C ASP A 159 -4.48 -4.76 19.60
N VAL A 160 -5.21 -5.36 20.54
CA VAL A 160 -4.95 -5.32 21.98
C VAL A 160 -4.34 -6.65 22.41
N ARG A 161 -3.15 -6.58 23.05
CA ARG A 161 -2.40 -7.75 23.50
C ARG A 161 -1.94 -7.61 24.94
N SER A 162 -1.98 -8.74 25.67
CA SER A 162 -1.45 -8.83 27.04
C SER A 162 -0.14 -9.61 27.04
N PHE A 163 0.82 -9.11 27.77
CA PHE A 163 2.14 -9.70 27.94
C PHE A 163 2.44 -9.90 29.42
N ASP A 164 2.99 -11.06 29.78
CA ASP A 164 3.46 -11.32 31.14
C ASP A 164 4.70 -10.47 31.40
N LEU A 165 4.74 -9.82 32.58
CA LEU A 165 5.91 -9.08 33.03
C LEU A 165 6.87 -9.96 33.81
N SER A 166 8.16 -9.72 33.67
CA SER A 166 9.19 -10.29 34.52
C SER A 166 8.97 -9.91 35.99
N ALA A 167 9.60 -10.63 36.91
CA ALA A 167 9.50 -10.30 38.32
C ALA A 167 9.97 -8.87 38.64
N ALA A 168 10.97 -8.35 37.92
CA ALA A 168 11.41 -6.98 38.02
C ALA A 168 10.38 -5.98 37.50
N GLY A 169 9.77 -6.28 36.33
CA GLY A 169 8.68 -5.48 35.77
C GLY A 169 7.46 -5.44 36.69
N GLN A 170 7.09 -6.58 37.28
CA GLN A 170 6.00 -6.63 38.27
C GLN A 170 6.30 -5.77 39.53
N ALA A 171 7.52 -5.79 39.98
CA ALA A 171 7.92 -4.96 41.14
C ALA A 171 7.83 -3.45 40.82
N ILE A 172 8.07 -3.06 39.59
CA ILE A 172 8.00 -1.66 39.13
C ILE A 172 6.55 -1.22 38.91
N THR A 173 5.74 -2.08 38.21
CA THR A 173 4.38 -1.72 37.78
C THR A 173 3.30 -2.06 38.79
N GLY A 174 3.57 -3.00 39.71
CA GLY A 174 2.56 -3.57 40.59
C GLY A 174 1.56 -4.52 39.91
N SER A 175 1.80 -4.92 38.64
CA SER A 175 0.92 -5.79 37.85
C SER A 175 1.67 -7.01 37.32
N PRO A 176 1.05 -8.19 37.25
CA PRO A 176 1.67 -9.37 36.63
C PRO A 176 1.76 -9.27 35.11
N THR A 177 0.93 -8.43 34.48
CA THR A 177 0.83 -8.29 33.02
C THR A 177 0.83 -6.82 32.60
N SER A 178 1.19 -6.58 31.35
CA SER A 178 1.01 -5.31 30.67
C SER A 178 0.12 -5.50 29.44
N THR A 179 -0.76 -4.54 29.19
CA THR A 179 -1.61 -4.52 28.01
C THR A 179 -1.06 -3.49 27.03
N ILE A 180 -0.73 -3.96 25.83
CA ILE A 180 -0.21 -3.13 24.74
C ILE A 180 -1.27 -3.08 23.64
N VAL A 181 -1.55 -1.88 23.17
CA VAL A 181 -2.41 -1.61 22.01
C VAL A 181 -1.52 -1.42 20.78
N GLY A 182 -1.92 -1.86 19.61
CA GLY A 182 -1.14 -1.77 18.36
C GLY A 182 -0.64 -0.37 18.05
N ARG A 183 -1.36 0.67 18.47
CA ARG A 183 -0.97 2.08 18.39
C ARG A 183 0.40 2.36 19.03
N ALA A 184 0.78 1.62 20.06
CA ALA A 184 2.07 1.79 20.72
C ALA A 184 3.26 1.51 19.79
N ALA A 185 3.10 0.65 18.77
CA ALA A 185 4.14 0.42 17.77
C ALA A 185 4.42 1.67 16.91
N TYR A 186 3.46 2.56 16.79
CA TYR A 186 3.56 3.80 15.99
C TYR A 186 3.93 5.01 16.83
N GLU A 187 3.43 5.11 18.07
CA GLU A 187 3.50 6.32 18.88
C GLU A 187 4.36 6.16 20.16
N ASN A 188 4.70 4.92 20.56
CA ASN A 188 5.44 4.63 21.78
C ASN A 188 6.44 3.50 21.57
N SER A 189 7.43 3.73 20.71
CA SER A 189 8.39 2.69 20.36
C SER A 189 9.81 3.20 20.22
N PHE A 190 10.75 2.27 20.19
CA PHE A 190 12.16 2.50 19.91
C PHE A 190 12.56 1.83 18.59
N SER A 191 13.46 2.45 17.86
CA SER A 191 14.08 1.82 16.69
C SER A 191 14.80 0.54 17.11
N LEU A 192 14.46 -0.60 16.51
CA LEU A 192 15.10 -1.88 16.80
C LEU A 192 16.63 -1.81 16.63
N SER A 193 17.10 -1.18 15.55
CA SER A 193 18.54 -1.05 15.27
C SER A 193 19.26 -0.21 16.32
N SER A 194 18.62 0.83 16.86
CA SER A 194 19.19 1.68 17.93
C SER A 194 19.31 0.92 19.26
N VAL A 195 18.33 0.09 19.59
CA VAL A 195 18.36 -0.75 20.77
C VAL A 195 19.48 -1.80 20.65
N GLN A 196 19.62 -2.44 19.50
CA GLN A 196 20.68 -3.41 19.22
C GLN A 196 22.08 -2.76 19.28
N ALA A 197 22.19 -1.48 18.93
CA ALA A 197 23.43 -0.72 19.05
C ALA A 197 23.72 -0.23 20.49
N GLY A 198 22.85 -0.52 21.46
CA GLY A 198 23.00 -0.11 22.86
C GLY A 198 22.71 1.37 23.12
N ALA A 199 22.11 2.09 22.16
CA ALA A 199 21.74 3.50 22.28
C ALA A 199 20.27 3.69 21.82
N PRO A 200 19.27 3.28 22.64
CA PRO A 200 17.86 3.32 22.26
C PRO A 200 17.39 4.73 21.87
N VAL A 201 16.79 4.83 20.69
CA VAL A 201 16.20 6.06 20.14
C VAL A 201 14.71 5.85 19.98
N ALA A 202 13.90 6.66 20.66
CA ALA A 202 12.47 6.69 20.49
C ALA A 202 12.13 7.14 19.06
N VAL A 203 11.13 6.49 18.46
CA VAL A 203 10.68 6.78 17.11
C VAL A 203 9.16 6.83 17.06
N GLU A 204 8.65 7.72 16.22
CA GLU A 204 7.26 7.73 15.79
C GLU A 204 7.22 7.25 14.35
N THR A 205 6.35 6.29 14.07
CA THR A 205 6.19 5.75 12.71
C THR A 205 4.94 6.36 12.09
N PRO A 206 5.04 7.06 10.95
CA PRO A 206 3.85 7.62 10.31
C PRO A 206 2.94 6.49 9.82
N LEU A 207 1.64 6.76 9.78
CA LEU A 207 0.68 5.86 9.15
C LEU A 207 0.94 5.80 7.65
N VAL A 208 0.70 4.62 7.08
CA VAL A 208 0.88 4.41 5.63
C VAL A 208 -0.01 5.33 4.82
N GLN A 209 0.55 5.86 3.73
CA GLN A 209 -0.17 6.64 2.73
C GLN A 209 -0.09 5.94 1.37
N PRO A 210 -0.99 6.21 0.44
CA PRO A 210 -0.84 5.73 -0.92
C PRO A 210 0.51 6.14 -1.51
N GLU A 211 1.21 5.17 -2.10
CA GLU A 211 2.45 5.43 -2.83
C GLU A 211 2.12 6.09 -4.16
N GLU A 212 2.80 7.17 -4.50
CA GLU A 212 2.60 7.91 -5.73
C GLU A 212 3.79 7.74 -6.67
N ILE A 213 3.51 7.69 -7.96
CA ILE A 213 4.52 7.68 -9.02
C ILE A 213 4.21 8.75 -10.05
N THR A 214 5.25 9.50 -10.45
CA THR A 214 5.23 10.31 -11.68
C THR A 214 6.26 9.73 -12.62
N ALA A 215 5.80 9.31 -13.82
CA ALA A 215 6.61 8.63 -14.80
C ALA A 215 6.66 9.40 -16.12
N PHE A 216 7.86 9.54 -16.67
CA PHE A 216 8.14 10.07 -18.00
C PHE A 216 8.79 8.96 -18.83
N GLU A 217 8.34 8.81 -20.06
CA GLU A 217 8.91 7.82 -20.99
C GLU A 217 9.07 8.44 -22.37
N VAL A 218 10.20 8.13 -23.02
CA VAL A 218 10.43 8.38 -24.44
C VAL A 218 10.81 7.07 -25.11
N GLY A 219 10.19 6.78 -26.25
CA GLY A 219 10.47 5.59 -27.03
C GLY A 219 10.71 5.93 -28.49
N TYR A 220 11.63 5.18 -29.12
CA TYR A 220 11.85 5.22 -30.55
C TYR A 220 11.82 3.79 -31.10
N ARG A 221 10.96 3.58 -32.09
CA ARG A 221 10.87 2.31 -32.82
C ARG A 221 11.01 2.56 -34.31
N ALA A 222 11.84 1.77 -34.97
CA ALA A 222 12.02 1.87 -36.43
C ALA A 222 12.19 0.50 -37.08
N GLN A 223 11.78 0.43 -38.36
CA GLN A 223 12.07 -0.68 -39.23
C GLN A 223 12.88 -0.14 -40.42
N ILE A 224 14.17 -0.47 -40.50
CA ILE A 224 15.08 0.01 -41.55
C ILE A 224 15.60 -1.21 -42.32
N GLY A 225 14.97 -1.47 -43.46
CA GLY A 225 15.22 -2.68 -44.21
C GLY A 225 14.92 -3.93 -43.39
N ARG A 226 15.95 -4.73 -43.07
CA ARG A 226 15.84 -5.95 -42.26
C ARG A 226 16.13 -5.73 -40.78
N ILE A 227 16.43 -4.50 -40.37
CA ILE A 227 16.80 -4.15 -38.99
C ILE A 227 15.57 -3.54 -38.31
N ALA A 228 15.18 -4.13 -37.20
CA ALA A 228 14.22 -3.55 -36.26
C ALA A 228 14.97 -2.93 -35.09
N ILE A 229 14.62 -1.69 -34.74
CA ILE A 229 15.17 -0.93 -33.63
C ILE A 229 14.03 -0.62 -32.68
N ASP A 230 14.23 -0.86 -31.38
CA ASP A 230 13.30 -0.47 -30.31
C ASP A 230 14.12 0.03 -29.12
N LEU A 231 14.04 1.31 -28.86
CA LEU A 231 14.76 1.98 -27.76
C LEU A 231 13.75 2.68 -26.87
N SER A 232 13.93 2.57 -25.57
CA SER A 232 13.13 3.33 -24.60
C SER A 232 14.01 3.87 -23.46
N GLY A 233 13.68 5.07 -23.02
CA GLY A 233 14.23 5.70 -21.82
C GLY A 233 13.09 6.14 -20.94
N TYR A 234 13.27 6.01 -19.62
CA TYR A 234 12.26 6.42 -18.64
C TYR A 234 12.92 7.10 -17.45
N TYR A 235 12.14 7.99 -16.82
CA TYR A 235 12.48 8.63 -15.56
C TYR A 235 11.25 8.62 -14.65
N ASN A 236 11.39 8.07 -13.44
CA ASN A 236 10.31 7.95 -12.48
C ASN A 236 10.70 8.60 -11.16
N THR A 237 9.75 9.30 -10.55
CA THR A 237 9.83 9.75 -9.17
C THR A 237 8.76 9.04 -8.34
N TYR A 238 9.10 8.73 -7.10
CA TYR A 238 8.22 8.04 -6.15
C TYR A 238 8.10 8.86 -4.88
N ASP A 239 6.89 8.95 -4.34
CA ASP A 239 6.59 9.56 -3.05
C ASP A 239 5.84 8.53 -2.19
N ASN A 240 5.98 8.64 -0.85
CA ASN A 240 5.33 7.77 0.13
C ASN A 240 5.62 6.26 -0.08
N PHE A 241 6.88 5.90 -0.34
CA PHE A 241 7.24 4.50 -0.58
C PHE A 241 6.88 3.62 0.63
N ILE A 242 6.05 2.60 0.39
CA ILE A 242 5.55 1.72 1.45
C ILE A 242 6.62 0.70 1.82
N SER A 243 7.01 0.69 3.10
CA SER A 243 7.98 -0.26 3.64
C SER A 243 7.66 -0.63 5.09
N ASN A 244 8.20 -1.77 5.55
CA ASN A 244 8.08 -2.19 6.93
C ASN A 244 9.15 -1.54 7.81
N THR A 245 8.75 -1.12 9.01
CA THR A 245 9.67 -0.60 10.03
C THR A 245 9.68 -1.56 11.23
N ASN A 246 10.88 -1.91 11.72
CA ASN A 246 11.04 -2.75 12.88
C ASN A 246 11.27 -1.88 14.12
N VAL A 247 10.37 -2.01 15.08
CA VAL A 247 10.40 -1.26 16.35
C VAL A 247 10.31 -2.19 17.55
N LEU A 248 10.71 -1.70 18.72
CA LEU A 248 10.48 -2.32 20.02
C LEU A 248 9.57 -1.44 20.84
N VAL A 249 8.44 -2.00 21.27
CA VAL A 249 7.48 -1.34 22.15
C VAL A 249 7.84 -1.68 23.60
N PRO A 250 8.10 -0.70 24.48
CA PRO A 250 8.32 -0.97 25.90
C PRO A 250 7.03 -1.47 26.54
N LEU A 251 7.11 -2.51 27.38
CA LEU A 251 5.93 -3.06 28.05
C LEU A 251 5.35 -2.12 29.11
N TYR A 252 6.10 -1.14 29.57
CA TYR A 252 5.67 -0.06 30.46
C TYR A 252 6.53 1.19 30.27
N GLY A 253 6.03 2.35 30.67
CA GLY A 253 6.66 3.65 30.44
C GLY A 253 6.44 4.19 29.04
N GLN A 254 6.86 5.44 28.85
CA GLN A 254 6.74 6.14 27.56
C GLN A 254 8.11 6.19 26.89
N ALA A 255 8.19 5.76 25.62
CA ALA A 255 9.42 5.87 24.85
C ALA A 255 9.87 7.35 24.79
N GLY A 256 11.14 7.60 25.15
CA GLY A 256 11.69 8.95 25.25
C GLY A 256 11.67 9.56 26.63
N ASP A 257 11.00 9.02 27.65
CA ASP A 257 11.05 9.48 29.01
C ASP A 257 12.34 9.08 29.77
N ASN A 258 13.20 8.29 29.14
CA ASN A 258 14.53 7.84 29.61
C ASN A 258 14.57 7.19 31.01
N ALA A 259 13.42 6.81 31.55
CA ALA A 259 13.33 6.18 32.86
C ALA A 259 12.65 4.79 32.76
N LEU A 260 11.34 4.74 32.88
CA LEU A 260 10.60 3.48 32.94
C LEU A 260 10.68 2.68 31.62
N SER A 261 10.63 3.34 30.47
CA SER A 261 10.69 2.66 29.18
C SER A 261 12.03 1.99 28.91
N LEU A 262 13.16 2.57 29.36
CA LEU A 262 14.47 1.92 29.26
C LEU A 262 14.60 0.74 30.23
N LEU A 263 14.00 0.82 31.42
CA LEU A 263 13.89 -0.33 32.30
C LEU A 263 13.03 -1.43 31.72
N ALA A 264 11.97 -1.09 31.00
CA ALA A 264 11.14 -2.07 30.30
C ALA A 264 11.90 -2.83 29.21
N LEU A 265 12.82 -2.19 28.47
CA LEU A 265 13.69 -2.86 27.50
C LEU A 265 14.68 -3.84 28.13
N GLN A 266 15.04 -3.64 29.39
CA GLN A 266 15.99 -4.49 30.13
C GLN A 266 15.31 -5.60 30.93
N ASN A 267 14.13 -5.32 31.45
CA ASN A 267 13.47 -6.10 32.50
C ASN A 267 11.99 -6.37 32.21
N GLY A 268 11.52 -6.12 31.00
CA GLY A 268 10.11 -6.29 30.57
C GLY A 268 9.67 -7.74 30.42
#